data_9c2e48e9398c47147926334c87176e22
#
_entry.id   9c2e48e9398c47147926334c87176e22
#
_cell.length_a   1.000
_cell.length_b   1.000
_cell.length_c   1.000
_cell.angle_alpha   90.00
_cell.angle_beta   90.00
_cell.angle_gamma   90.00
#
_symmetry.space_group_name_H-M   'P 1'
#
loop_
_entity.id
_entity.type
_entity.pdbx_description
1 polymer ?
#
loop_
_entity_poly.entity_id
_entity_poly.type
_entity_poly.pdbx_seq_one_letter_code
_entity_poly.pdbx_strand_id
1 'polypeptide(L)'
;MKLNDVLGLLKDEEIAAIREKAIKVLEEKDYEVVNTLFTDEWYSHEAMTQRGVVQIPLCFLAKSLESMSLCHVVYFCKGWENARGCRIEHEAAKAYGLEIIYE
;
A
#
# COMPACT_ATOMS: atom_id res chain seq x y z
N MET A 1 1.04 6.80 -8.85
CA MET A 1 2.03 6.20 -7.96
C MET A 1 1.38 5.61 -6.73
N LYS A 2 1.81 4.46 -6.31
CA LYS A 2 1.27 3.80 -5.11
C LYS A 2 2.17 4.06 -3.91
N LEU A 3 1.57 4.32 -2.73
CA LEU A 3 2.27 4.38 -1.46
C LEU A 3 2.20 3.02 -0.77
N ASN A 4 3.34 2.57 -0.22
CA ASN A 4 3.39 1.48 0.74
C ASN A 4 3.70 2.04 2.11
N ASP A 5 3.12 1.46 3.13
CA ASP A 5 3.37 1.83 4.51
C ASP A 5 3.80 0.62 5.34
N VAL A 6 4.31 0.91 6.52
CA VAL A 6 4.72 -0.10 7.50
C VAL A 6 3.48 -0.51 8.26
N LEU A 7 2.93 -1.70 7.94
CA LEU A 7 1.69 -2.18 8.54
C LEU A 7 1.96 -3.01 9.79
N GLY A 8 1.08 -2.87 10.77
CA GLY A 8 1.04 -3.71 11.95
C GLY A 8 1.99 -3.33 13.08
N LEU A 9 2.91 -2.40 12.85
CA LEU A 9 3.87 -1.94 13.87
C LEU A 9 3.57 -0.53 14.36
N LEU A 10 2.75 0.21 13.63
CA LEU A 10 2.46 1.61 13.91
C LEU A 10 0.98 1.79 14.28
N LYS A 11 0.69 2.80 15.08
CA LYS A 11 -0.67 3.22 15.35
C LYS A 11 -1.25 3.89 14.11
N ASP A 12 -2.59 3.87 13.97
CA ASP A 12 -3.28 4.46 12.82
C ASP A 12 -2.87 5.92 12.57
N GLU A 13 -2.71 6.69 13.63
CA GLU A 13 -2.29 8.09 13.56
C GLU A 13 -0.89 8.23 12.96
N GLU A 14 0.03 7.34 13.33
CA GLU A 14 1.40 7.33 12.82
C GLU A 14 1.43 6.94 11.34
N ILE A 15 0.61 5.97 10.96
CA ILE A 15 0.47 5.54 9.55
C ILE A 15 -0.05 6.70 8.71
N ALA A 16 -1.07 7.39 9.18
CA ALA A 16 -1.66 8.54 8.48
C ALA A 16 -0.64 9.67 8.29
N ALA A 17 0.16 9.96 9.33
CA ALA A 17 1.20 10.99 9.27
C ALA A 17 2.30 10.63 8.25
N ILE A 18 2.73 9.39 8.22
CA ILE A 18 3.73 8.89 7.26
C ILE A 18 3.20 9.01 5.84
N ARG A 19 1.95 8.60 5.61
CA ARG A 19 1.30 8.70 4.30
C ARG A 19 1.20 10.14 3.83
N GLU A 20 0.77 11.04 4.69
CA GLU A 20 0.63 12.45 4.36
C GLU A 20 1.97 13.07 3.96
N LYS A 21 3.02 12.79 4.72
CA LYS A 21 4.37 13.27 4.40
C LYS A 21 4.84 12.73 3.05
N ALA A 22 4.64 11.44 2.79
CA ALA A 22 5.03 10.81 1.53
C ALA A 22 4.25 11.40 0.35
N ILE A 23 2.94 11.63 0.50
CA ILE A 23 2.11 12.24 -0.53
C ILE A 23 2.63 13.63 -0.90
N LYS A 24 2.96 14.46 0.08
CA LYS A 24 3.51 15.79 -0.16
C LYS A 24 4.82 15.74 -0.94
N VAL A 25 5.73 14.86 -0.56
CA VAL A 25 7.01 14.68 -1.24
C VAL A 25 6.79 14.28 -2.69
N LEU A 26 5.86 13.38 -2.95
CA LEU A 26 5.57 12.89 -4.30
C LEU A 26 4.87 13.93 -5.16
N GLU A 27 3.94 14.70 -4.59
CA GLU A 27 3.26 15.78 -5.30
C GLU A 27 4.23 16.88 -5.70
N GLU A 28 5.21 17.20 -4.86
CA GLU A 28 6.27 18.14 -5.16
C GLU A 28 7.15 17.69 -6.35
N LYS A 29 7.18 16.39 -6.61
CA LYS A 29 7.91 15.80 -7.74
C LYS A 29 7.02 15.56 -8.96
N ASP A 30 5.82 16.13 -8.99
CA ASP A 30 4.85 16.01 -10.08
C ASP A 30 4.36 14.57 -10.33
N TYR A 31 4.30 13.74 -9.30
CA TYR A 31 3.70 12.41 -9.40
C TYR A 31 2.20 12.46 -9.05
N GLU A 32 1.40 11.75 -9.82
CA GLU A 32 0.03 11.45 -9.45
C GLU A 32 0.03 10.29 -8.45
N VAL A 33 -0.53 10.51 -7.26
CA VAL A 33 -0.49 9.52 -6.18
C VAL A 33 -1.77 8.71 -6.13
N VAL A 34 -1.63 7.37 -6.21
CA VAL A 34 -2.73 6.45 -5.96
C VAL A 34 -2.74 6.13 -4.46
N ASN A 35 -3.79 6.56 -3.78
CA ASN A 35 -3.94 6.33 -2.35
C ASN A 35 -4.36 4.89 -2.09
N THR A 36 -3.64 4.20 -1.21
CA THR A 36 -3.88 2.81 -0.85
C THR A 36 -4.67 2.64 0.45
N LEU A 37 -5.30 3.71 0.95
CA LEU A 37 -6.22 3.59 2.07
C LEU A 37 -7.47 2.82 1.64
N PHE A 38 -7.86 1.82 2.42
CA PHE A 38 -8.99 0.95 2.10
C PHE A 38 -10.28 1.55 2.64
N THR A 39 -10.82 2.52 1.91
CA THR A 39 -12.11 3.15 2.22
C THR A 39 -13.27 2.56 1.42
N ASP A 40 -12.97 1.61 0.54
CA ASP A 40 -13.94 0.93 -0.31
C ASP A 40 -14.80 -0.02 0.53
N GLU A 41 -16.12 0.06 0.40
CA GLU A 41 -17.06 -0.81 1.11
C GLU A 41 -16.83 -2.29 0.80
N TRP A 42 -16.33 -2.60 -0.39
CA TRP A 42 -15.97 -3.97 -0.77
C TRP A 42 -14.96 -4.62 0.19
N TYR A 43 -14.11 -3.79 0.80
CA TYR A 43 -13.10 -4.23 1.76
C TYR A 43 -13.49 -3.93 3.21
N SER A 44 -14.76 -3.64 3.48
CA SER A 44 -15.25 -3.58 4.85
C SER A 44 -15.23 -4.98 5.47
N HIS A 45 -15.11 -5.04 6.78
CA HIS A 45 -15.12 -6.33 7.49
C HIS A 45 -16.38 -7.12 7.16
N GLU A 46 -17.52 -6.47 7.13
CA GLU A 46 -18.82 -7.08 6.82
C GLU A 46 -18.84 -7.67 5.40
N ALA A 47 -18.46 -6.87 4.41
CA ALA A 47 -18.46 -7.30 3.01
C ALA A 47 -17.51 -8.48 2.78
N MET A 48 -16.32 -8.45 3.37
CA MET A 48 -15.36 -9.54 3.27
C MET A 48 -15.91 -10.82 3.92
N THR A 49 -16.54 -10.70 5.08
CA THR A 49 -17.14 -11.83 5.77
C THR A 49 -18.27 -12.46 4.94
N GLN A 50 -19.13 -11.62 4.35
CA GLN A 50 -20.26 -12.09 3.53
C GLN A 50 -19.82 -12.90 2.31
N ARG A 51 -18.68 -12.53 1.69
CA ARG A 51 -18.19 -13.28 0.53
C ARG A 51 -17.19 -14.38 0.89
N GLY A 52 -17.10 -14.71 2.19
CA GLY A 52 -16.34 -15.87 2.65
C GLY A 52 -14.85 -15.67 2.82
N VAL A 53 -14.39 -14.41 2.98
CA VAL A 53 -12.99 -14.15 3.23
C VAL A 53 -12.60 -14.67 4.61
N VAL A 54 -11.60 -15.55 4.64
CA VAL A 54 -11.04 -16.12 5.87
C VAL A 54 -9.74 -15.40 6.23
N GLN A 55 -8.92 -15.11 5.24
CA GLN A 55 -7.63 -14.45 5.40
C GLN A 55 -7.74 -12.97 5.08
N ILE A 56 -8.24 -12.18 6.04
CA ILE A 56 -8.47 -10.74 5.86
C ILE A 56 -7.18 -10.00 5.47
N PRO A 57 -6.03 -10.21 6.14
CA PRO A 57 -4.80 -9.55 5.73
C PRO A 57 -4.37 -9.88 4.29
N LEU A 58 -4.63 -11.11 3.86
CA LEU A 58 -4.32 -11.51 2.48
C LEU A 58 -5.24 -10.82 1.48
N CYS A 59 -6.50 -10.63 1.84
CA CYS A 59 -7.46 -9.89 1.01
C CYS A 59 -7.02 -8.44 0.81
N PHE A 60 -6.53 -7.80 1.86
CA PHE A 60 -5.97 -6.45 1.77
C PHE A 60 -4.72 -6.40 0.90
N LEU A 61 -3.86 -7.41 1.01
CA LEU A 61 -2.69 -7.52 0.13
C LEU A 61 -3.11 -7.64 -1.33
N ALA A 62 -4.13 -8.43 -1.62
CA ALA A 62 -4.66 -8.57 -2.97
C ALA A 62 -5.14 -7.22 -3.53
N LYS A 63 -5.83 -6.42 -2.72
CA LYS A 63 -6.22 -5.06 -3.11
C LYS A 63 -5.00 -4.18 -3.39
N SER A 64 -3.99 -4.27 -2.54
CA SER A 64 -2.74 -3.54 -2.71
C SER A 64 -2.06 -3.88 -4.04
N LEU A 65 -1.98 -5.16 -4.36
CA LEU A 65 -1.38 -5.62 -5.62
C LEU A 65 -2.19 -5.16 -6.83
N GLU A 66 -3.50 -5.19 -6.73
CA GLU A 66 -4.36 -4.64 -7.79
C GLU A 66 -4.11 -3.15 -7.99
N SER A 67 -3.99 -2.39 -6.90
CA SER A 67 -3.67 -0.96 -6.98
C SER A 67 -2.31 -0.71 -7.63
N MET A 68 -1.33 -1.59 -7.40
CA MET A 68 -0.03 -1.51 -8.05
C MET A 68 -0.14 -1.65 -9.57
N SER A 69 -1.11 -2.40 -10.06
CA SER A 69 -1.32 -2.57 -11.49
C SER A 69 -1.72 -1.27 -12.22
N LEU A 70 -2.14 -0.28 -11.47
CA LEU A 70 -2.51 1.04 -11.99
C LEU A 70 -1.33 2.03 -11.97
N CYS A 71 -0.17 1.61 -11.53
CA CYS A 71 0.96 2.48 -11.26
C CYS A 71 2.16 2.18 -12.13
N HIS A 72 2.95 3.21 -12.43
CA HIS A 72 4.25 3.08 -13.08
C HIS A 72 5.39 3.04 -12.05
N VAL A 73 5.17 3.64 -10.89
CA VAL A 73 6.18 3.84 -9.85
C VAL A 73 5.59 3.44 -8.50
N VAL A 74 6.37 2.76 -7.68
CA VAL A 74 6.01 2.39 -6.32
C VAL A 74 6.97 3.04 -5.34
N TYR A 75 6.43 3.67 -4.31
CA TYR A 75 7.21 4.33 -3.27
C TYR A 75 7.15 3.52 -1.98
N PHE A 76 8.32 3.17 -1.45
CA PHE A 76 8.43 2.44 -0.19
C PHE A 76 8.92 3.35 0.92
N CYS A 77 8.11 3.49 1.96
CA CYS A 77 8.46 4.27 3.15
C CYS A 77 9.53 3.55 3.97
N LYS A 78 10.31 4.33 4.71
CA LYS A 78 11.34 3.80 5.59
C LYS A 78 10.74 2.77 6.55
N GLY A 79 11.39 1.64 6.71
CA GLY A 79 10.91 0.55 7.56
C GLY A 79 10.07 -0.50 6.83
N TRP A 80 9.91 -0.36 5.53
CA TRP A 80 9.11 -1.30 4.73
C TRP A 80 9.56 -2.76 4.88
N GLU A 81 10.85 -2.99 5.11
CA GLU A 81 11.40 -4.34 5.25
C GLU A 81 10.84 -5.09 6.47
N ASN A 82 10.29 -4.35 7.43
CA ASN A 82 9.72 -4.91 8.65
C ASN A 82 8.24 -5.29 8.50
N ALA A 83 7.64 -4.95 7.38
CA ALA A 83 6.23 -5.24 7.11
C ALA A 83 6.10 -6.35 6.07
N ARG A 84 5.42 -7.43 6.45
CA ARG A 84 5.24 -8.60 5.59
C ARG A 84 4.63 -8.23 4.23
N GLY A 85 3.55 -7.46 4.24
CA GLY A 85 2.88 -7.04 3.00
C GLY A 85 3.78 -6.21 2.10
N CYS A 86 4.54 -5.29 2.68
CA CYS A 86 5.47 -4.46 1.92
C CYS A 86 6.59 -5.29 1.28
N ARG A 87 7.08 -6.32 1.96
CA ARG A 87 8.09 -7.22 1.38
C ARG A 87 7.56 -7.95 0.15
N ILE A 88 6.33 -8.42 0.23
CA ILE A 88 5.67 -9.12 -0.90
C ILE A 88 5.44 -8.14 -2.05
N GLU A 89 4.95 -6.95 -1.75
CA GLU A 89 4.74 -5.90 -2.75
C GLU A 89 6.05 -5.49 -3.42
N HIS A 90 7.13 -5.40 -2.67
CA HIS A 90 8.46 -5.09 -3.20
C HIS A 90 8.92 -6.15 -4.21
N GLU A 91 8.75 -7.42 -3.85
CA GLU A 91 9.07 -8.52 -4.75
C GLU A 91 8.22 -8.47 -6.03
N ALA A 92 6.94 -8.19 -5.89
CA ALA A 92 6.05 -8.05 -7.04
C ALA A 92 6.46 -6.88 -7.93
N ALA A 93 6.82 -5.74 -7.35
CA ALA A 93 7.27 -4.57 -8.10
C ALA A 93 8.54 -4.88 -8.91
N LYS A 94 9.49 -5.58 -8.30
CA LYS A 94 10.71 -6.01 -8.97
C LYS A 94 10.42 -7.00 -10.11
N ALA A 95 9.59 -7.99 -9.83
CA ALA A 95 9.27 -9.05 -10.78
C ALA A 95 8.55 -8.51 -12.02
N TYR A 96 7.73 -7.48 -11.86
CA TYR A 96 6.95 -6.91 -12.95
C TYR A 96 7.54 -5.61 -13.52
N GLY A 97 8.75 -5.26 -13.12
CA GLY A 97 9.49 -4.16 -13.72
C GLY A 97 8.99 -2.76 -13.40
N LEU A 98 8.31 -2.59 -12.27
CA LEU A 98 7.91 -1.26 -11.80
C LEU A 98 9.12 -0.48 -11.29
N GLU A 99 9.14 0.82 -11.54
CA GLU A 99 10.15 1.70 -10.95
C GLU A 99 9.92 1.78 -9.44
N ILE A 100 10.99 1.64 -8.66
CA ILE A 100 10.91 1.66 -7.20
C ILE A 100 11.67 2.86 -6.67
N ILE A 101 11.01 3.65 -5.81
CA ILE A 101 11.61 4.76 -5.10
C ILE A 101 11.52 4.46 -3.61
N TYR A 102 12.60 4.71 -2.89
CA TYR A 102 12.67 4.51 -1.44
C TYR A 102 12.73 5.87 -0.73
N GLU A 103 12.12 5.93 0.44
CA GLU A 103 12.23 7.09 1.31
C GLU A 103 13.67 7.35 1.72
#